data_1e7f1a296a1df5e9575c715ca252911e
#
_entry.id   1e7f1a296a1df5e9575c715ca252911e
#
_cell.length_a   1.000
_cell.length_b   1.000
_cell.length_c   1.000
_cell.angle_alpha   90.00
_cell.angle_beta   90.00
_cell.angle_gamma   90.00
#
_symmetry.space_group_name_H-M   'P 1'
#
loop_
_entity.id
_entity.type
_entity.pdbx_description
1 polymer ?
#
loop_
_entity_poly.entity_id
_entity_poly.type
_entity_poly.pdbx_seq_one_letter_code
_entity_poly.pdbx_strand_id
1 'polypeptide(L)'
;AWEARRDSAPKPASQPLMKALYAEHRHMASVMQLFAEQLSNIEAGELVDTHVLYEIMDYMVTWPDRFHHPREDLIYSRVAELDAKAADEVDTLQRDHDKTAERGRALLVDIERWRGGKLAGPELIKRGREYIGHIYEHMNVEEKVAFPHIEKTLSVQDWRELAEDDRLEAVADPIFGPRVQREFRNMTRKLRRSLRTTVERGTMVEWIGIEALMESMEVVSMAYESAVDSAGEHLRDALRDSKDIFFDTPVLAPVRVAANNARLTLSLLGEVRDISRETVKDLSRVNQERLDRVRLVEKNSRRP
;
A
#
# COMPACT_ATOMS: atom_id res chain seq x y z
N ALA A 1 22.54 34.38 -7.16
CA ALA A 1 22.29 33.61 -8.43
C ALA A 1 22.19 32.12 -8.19
N TRP A 2 22.45 31.61 -6.96
CA TRP A 2 22.34 30.18 -6.58
C TRP A 2 20.98 29.84 -6.00
N GLU A 3 20.37 30.74 -5.25
CA GLU A 3 19.05 30.57 -4.64
C GLU A 3 17.90 30.56 -5.65
N ALA A 4 18.05 31.28 -6.78
CA ALA A 4 17.01 31.36 -7.81
C ALA A 4 16.82 30.08 -8.65
N ARG A 5 17.66 29.04 -8.47
CA ARG A 5 17.51 27.75 -9.19
C ARG A 5 16.79 26.67 -8.38
N ARG A 6 16.46 26.89 -7.11
CA ARG A 6 15.68 25.94 -6.30
C ARG A 6 14.20 25.94 -6.63
N ASP A 7 13.66 27.08 -7.10
CA ASP A 7 12.21 27.25 -7.35
C ASP A 7 11.73 26.74 -8.72
N SER A 8 12.64 26.25 -9.57
CA SER A 8 12.28 25.77 -10.93
C SER A 8 12.52 24.28 -11.16
N ALA A 9 12.82 23.50 -10.12
CA ALA A 9 12.82 22.06 -10.26
C ALA A 9 11.38 21.56 -10.46
N PRO A 10 11.11 20.68 -11.45
CA PRO A 10 9.78 20.06 -11.57
C PRO A 10 9.48 19.37 -10.24
N LYS A 11 8.26 19.60 -9.70
CA LYS A 11 7.78 18.87 -8.52
C LYS A 11 8.09 17.39 -8.76
N PRO A 12 8.84 16.72 -7.88
CA PRO A 12 9.07 15.30 -8.03
C PRO A 12 7.70 14.62 -8.11
N ALA A 13 7.54 13.73 -9.08
CA ALA A 13 6.37 12.87 -9.11
C ALA A 13 6.22 12.27 -7.71
N SER A 14 5.02 12.38 -7.10
CA SER A 14 4.77 11.96 -5.72
C SER A 14 5.43 10.60 -5.51
N GLN A 15 6.28 10.52 -4.48
CA GLN A 15 7.10 9.33 -4.23
C GLN A 15 6.19 8.10 -4.15
N PRO A 16 6.59 6.94 -4.69
CA PRO A 16 5.77 5.73 -4.68
C PRO A 16 5.27 5.36 -3.28
N LEU A 17 6.10 5.58 -2.25
CA LEU A 17 5.75 5.32 -0.86
C LEU A 17 4.62 6.22 -0.36
N MET A 18 4.63 7.53 -0.67
CA MET A 18 3.53 8.43 -0.31
C MET A 18 2.23 8.02 -0.98
N LYS A 19 2.29 7.58 -2.24
CA LYS A 19 1.09 7.05 -2.93
C LYS A 19 0.55 5.79 -2.27
N ALA A 20 1.43 4.92 -1.76
CA ALA A 20 1.04 3.72 -1.02
C ALA A 20 0.33 4.10 0.29
N LEU A 21 0.88 5.02 1.08
CA LEU A 21 0.25 5.48 2.32
C LEU A 21 -1.15 6.06 2.08
N TYR A 22 -1.31 6.95 1.10
CA TYR A 22 -2.64 7.45 0.71
C TYR A 22 -3.61 6.33 0.25
N ALA A 23 -3.12 5.30 -0.43
CA ALA A 23 -3.93 4.16 -0.83
C ALA A 23 -4.38 3.33 0.39
N GLU A 24 -3.48 3.11 1.33
CA GLU A 24 -3.74 2.38 2.56
C GLU A 24 -4.77 3.10 3.45
N HIS A 25 -4.72 4.43 3.54
CA HIS A 25 -5.77 5.23 4.20
C HIS A 25 -7.14 5.00 3.57
N ARG A 26 -7.23 4.97 2.23
CA ARG A 26 -8.50 4.66 1.55
C ARG A 26 -8.99 3.24 1.84
N HIS A 27 -8.07 2.27 1.96
CA HIS A 27 -8.40 0.91 2.35
C HIS A 27 -8.98 0.87 3.77
N MET A 28 -8.31 1.49 4.74
CA MET A 28 -8.78 1.60 6.12
C MET A 28 -10.13 2.33 6.20
N ALA A 29 -10.30 3.42 5.47
CA ALA A 29 -11.59 4.14 5.39
C ALA A 29 -12.72 3.24 4.87
N SER A 30 -12.46 2.41 3.85
CA SER A 30 -13.45 1.46 3.32
C SER A 30 -13.84 0.39 4.35
N VAL A 31 -12.88 -0.08 5.15
CA VAL A 31 -13.12 -1.03 6.24
C VAL A 31 -13.93 -0.35 7.37
N MET A 32 -13.61 0.89 7.71
CA MET A 32 -14.36 1.68 8.71
C MET A 32 -15.80 1.98 8.26
N GLN A 33 -16.02 2.20 6.96
CA GLN A 33 -17.38 2.33 6.42
C GLN A 33 -18.18 1.05 6.59
N LEU A 34 -17.60 -0.12 6.30
CA LEU A 34 -18.24 -1.41 6.57
C LEU A 34 -18.54 -1.59 8.05
N PHE A 35 -17.62 -1.17 8.94
CA PHE A 35 -17.83 -1.24 10.37
C PHE A 35 -19.01 -0.36 10.81
N ALA A 36 -19.10 0.88 10.31
CA ALA A 36 -20.23 1.78 10.57
C ALA A 36 -21.57 1.18 10.12
N GLU A 37 -21.60 0.50 8.97
CA GLU A 37 -22.77 -0.23 8.49
C GLU A 37 -23.19 -1.34 9.47
N GLN A 38 -22.21 -2.14 9.95
CA GLN A 38 -22.51 -3.19 10.93
C GLN A 38 -23.08 -2.63 12.24
N LEU A 39 -22.52 -1.49 12.73
CA LEU A 39 -23.05 -0.82 13.93
C LEU A 39 -24.48 -0.31 13.72
N SER A 40 -24.78 0.22 12.54
CA SER A 40 -26.13 0.65 12.17
C SER A 40 -27.11 -0.51 12.09
N ASN A 41 -26.68 -1.67 11.61
CA ASN A 41 -27.50 -2.89 11.58
C ASN A 41 -27.81 -3.39 13.01
N ILE A 42 -26.83 -3.31 13.94
CA ILE A 42 -27.06 -3.62 15.36
C ILE A 42 -28.09 -2.65 15.97
N GLU A 43 -27.99 -1.35 15.65
CA GLU A 43 -28.92 -0.32 16.13
C GLU A 43 -30.36 -0.57 15.60
N ALA A 44 -30.48 -1.05 14.36
CA ALA A 44 -31.75 -1.43 13.75
C ALA A 44 -32.31 -2.75 14.27
N GLY A 45 -31.59 -3.48 15.12
CA GLY A 45 -31.98 -4.81 15.62
C GLY A 45 -31.83 -5.92 14.59
N GLU A 46 -31.06 -5.70 13.55
CA GLU A 46 -30.80 -6.70 12.52
C GLU A 46 -29.75 -7.72 12.97
N LEU A 47 -29.81 -8.92 12.38
CA LEU A 47 -28.79 -9.94 12.65
C LEU A 47 -27.47 -9.57 12.00
N VAL A 48 -26.46 -9.40 12.84
CA VAL A 48 -25.08 -9.09 12.42
C VAL A 48 -24.17 -10.31 12.60
N ASP A 49 -23.35 -10.57 11.60
CA ASP A 49 -22.32 -11.59 11.70
C ASP A 49 -21.17 -11.06 12.58
N THR A 50 -21.08 -11.60 13.80
CA THR A 50 -20.05 -11.20 14.77
C THR A 50 -18.63 -11.51 14.32
N HIS A 51 -18.44 -12.51 13.43
CA HIS A 51 -17.14 -12.81 12.85
C HIS A 51 -16.66 -11.66 11.95
N VAL A 52 -17.57 -11.04 11.21
CA VAL A 52 -17.23 -9.87 10.36
C VAL A 52 -16.79 -8.69 11.21
N LEU A 53 -17.49 -8.42 12.34
CA LEU A 53 -17.06 -7.36 13.28
C LEU A 53 -15.67 -7.64 13.82
N TYR A 54 -15.39 -8.89 14.17
CA TYR A 54 -14.09 -9.29 14.68
C TYR A 54 -13.02 -9.14 13.59
N GLU A 55 -13.23 -9.68 12.40
CA GLU A 55 -12.30 -9.59 11.27
C GLU A 55 -11.96 -8.12 10.92
N ILE A 56 -12.96 -7.21 10.96
CA ILE A 56 -12.76 -5.77 10.75
C ILE A 56 -11.78 -5.21 11.79
N MET A 57 -12.04 -5.46 13.06
CA MET A 57 -11.22 -4.89 14.12
C MET A 57 -9.87 -5.57 14.25
N ASP A 58 -9.77 -6.88 13.98
CA ASP A 58 -8.51 -7.60 13.91
C ASP A 58 -7.59 -7.03 12.82
N TYR A 59 -8.14 -6.74 11.65
CA TYR A 59 -7.42 -6.03 10.59
C TYR A 59 -6.92 -4.67 11.07
N MET A 60 -7.81 -3.86 11.65
CA MET A 60 -7.50 -2.48 12.05
C MET A 60 -6.48 -2.37 13.19
N VAL A 61 -6.35 -3.40 14.03
CA VAL A 61 -5.35 -3.41 15.12
C VAL A 61 -4.08 -4.19 14.77
N THR A 62 -4.08 -4.96 13.67
CA THR A 62 -2.94 -5.80 13.35
C THR A 62 -2.13 -5.22 12.20
N TRP A 63 -2.79 -4.88 11.10
CA TRP A 63 -2.08 -4.50 9.89
C TRP A 63 -1.51 -3.07 9.96
N PRO A 64 -2.26 -2.03 10.38
CA PRO A 64 -1.71 -0.70 10.54
C PRO A 64 -0.57 -0.66 11.54
N ASP A 65 -0.74 -1.23 12.73
CA ASP A 65 0.27 -1.23 13.80
C ASP A 65 1.55 -1.96 13.39
N ARG A 66 1.44 -2.96 12.54
CA ARG A 66 2.59 -3.78 12.17
C ARG A 66 3.34 -3.28 10.94
N PHE A 67 2.64 -2.64 10.01
CA PHE A 67 3.20 -2.30 8.70
C PHE A 67 3.02 -0.84 8.30
N HIS A 68 1.88 -0.23 8.55
CA HIS A 68 1.56 1.13 8.11
C HIS A 68 2.19 2.18 9.04
N HIS A 69 1.83 2.23 10.30
CA HIS A 69 2.33 3.20 11.26
C HIS A 69 3.87 3.17 11.42
N PRO A 70 4.56 2.00 11.47
CA PRO A 70 6.03 1.98 11.55
C PRO A 70 6.72 2.63 10.35
N ARG A 71 6.09 2.61 9.17
CA ARG A 71 6.63 3.29 7.98
C ARG A 71 6.44 4.80 8.08
N GLU A 72 5.28 5.24 8.55
CA GLU A 72 5.04 6.66 8.81
C GLU A 72 5.96 7.20 9.89
N ASP A 73 6.09 6.51 11.01
CA ASP A 73 6.97 6.90 12.11
C ASP A 73 8.43 7.05 11.67
N LEU A 74 8.89 6.20 10.77
CA LEU A 74 10.25 6.32 10.22
C LEU A 74 10.40 7.57 9.36
N ILE A 75 9.41 7.85 8.51
CA ILE A 75 9.40 9.06 7.67
C ILE A 75 9.27 10.31 8.54
N TYR A 76 8.40 10.29 9.54
CA TYR A 76 8.22 11.39 10.49
C TYR A 76 9.50 11.69 11.27
N SER A 77 10.19 10.65 11.74
CA SER A 77 11.47 10.80 12.43
C SER A 77 12.50 11.48 11.53
N ARG A 78 12.57 11.12 10.25
CA ARG A 78 13.45 11.80 9.29
C ARG A 78 13.09 13.27 9.08
N VAL A 79 11.82 13.61 9.04
CA VAL A 79 11.36 15.02 8.93
C VAL A 79 11.74 15.80 10.18
N ALA A 80 11.58 15.23 11.37
CA ALA A 80 11.97 15.87 12.62
C ALA A 80 13.48 16.14 12.75
N GLU A 81 14.30 15.28 12.15
CA GLU A 81 15.78 15.51 12.07
C GLU A 81 16.13 16.73 11.19
N LEU A 82 15.36 16.95 10.12
CA LEU A 82 15.60 18.01 9.13
C LEU A 82 14.92 19.33 9.51
N ASP A 83 13.78 19.28 10.19
CA ASP A 83 13.00 20.41 10.65
C ASP A 83 12.63 20.28 12.13
N ALA A 84 13.43 20.92 12.98
CA ALA A 84 13.21 20.88 14.43
C ALA A 84 11.83 21.42 14.87
N LYS A 85 11.15 22.21 14.03
CA LYS A 85 9.79 22.69 14.33
C LYS A 85 8.74 21.60 14.14
N ALA A 86 9.01 20.59 13.32
CA ALA A 86 8.12 19.46 13.13
C ALA A 86 8.19 18.43 14.26
N ALA A 87 9.20 18.49 15.13
CA ALA A 87 9.41 17.48 16.17
C ALA A 87 8.21 17.28 17.10
N ASP A 88 7.56 18.38 17.53
CA ASP A 88 6.38 18.33 18.40
C ASP A 88 5.14 17.74 17.68
N GLU A 89 5.00 18.04 16.37
CA GLU A 89 3.92 17.49 15.54
C GLU A 89 4.12 15.98 15.32
N VAL A 90 5.33 15.56 15.00
CA VAL A 90 5.74 14.16 14.85
C VAL A 90 5.48 13.37 16.15
N ASP A 91 5.95 13.86 17.28
CA ASP A 91 5.73 13.23 18.59
C ASP A 91 4.24 13.11 18.95
N THR A 92 3.43 14.04 18.47
CA THR A 92 1.97 14.00 18.65
C THR A 92 1.35 12.90 17.78
N LEU A 93 1.75 12.75 16.52
CA LEU A 93 1.25 11.72 15.62
C LEU A 93 1.65 10.31 16.10
N GLN A 94 2.91 10.11 16.51
CA GLN A 94 3.37 8.83 17.05
C GLN A 94 2.59 8.42 18.32
N ARG A 95 2.32 9.38 19.22
CA ARG A 95 1.46 9.11 20.39
C ARG A 95 0.02 8.82 19.99
N ASP A 96 -0.46 9.33 18.89
CA ASP A 96 -1.81 9.06 18.40
C ASP A 96 -1.93 7.66 17.78
N HIS A 97 -0.87 7.14 17.15
CA HIS A 97 -0.76 5.71 16.75
C HIS A 97 -0.94 4.78 17.96
N ASP A 98 -0.24 5.04 19.08
CA ASP A 98 -0.37 4.25 20.30
C ASP A 98 -1.80 4.25 20.85
N LYS A 99 -2.46 5.41 20.87
CA LYS A 99 -3.85 5.54 21.31
C LYS A 99 -4.82 4.81 20.38
N THR A 100 -4.57 4.88 19.08
CA THR A 100 -5.36 4.19 18.06
C THR A 100 -5.31 2.69 18.28
N ALA A 101 -4.12 2.15 18.47
CA ALA A 101 -3.89 0.76 18.78
C ALA A 101 -4.57 0.32 20.09
N GLU A 102 -4.45 1.11 21.16
CA GLU A 102 -5.09 0.83 22.45
C GLU A 102 -6.62 0.78 22.33
N ARG A 103 -7.22 1.79 21.69
CA ARG A 103 -8.67 1.87 21.48
C ARG A 103 -9.19 0.73 20.62
N GLY A 104 -8.45 0.35 19.56
CA GLY A 104 -8.81 -0.77 18.70
C GLY A 104 -8.80 -2.11 19.47
N ARG A 105 -7.77 -2.37 20.27
CA ARG A 105 -7.69 -3.56 21.12
C ARG A 105 -8.82 -3.59 22.17
N ALA A 106 -9.15 -2.46 22.77
CA ALA A 106 -10.27 -2.36 23.70
C ALA A 106 -11.60 -2.69 23.01
N LEU A 107 -11.79 -2.22 21.78
CA LEU A 107 -13.00 -2.47 21.00
C LEU A 107 -13.14 -3.94 20.58
N LEU A 108 -12.05 -4.64 20.28
CA LEU A 108 -12.05 -6.10 20.09
C LEU A 108 -12.59 -6.84 21.31
N VAL A 109 -12.14 -6.45 22.49
CA VAL A 109 -12.64 -7.03 23.78
C VAL A 109 -14.14 -6.71 23.96
N ASP A 110 -14.55 -5.51 23.60
CA ASP A 110 -15.97 -5.10 23.70
C ASP A 110 -16.89 -5.86 22.73
N ILE A 111 -16.43 -6.16 21.52
CA ILE A 111 -17.14 -7.03 20.57
C ILE A 111 -17.35 -8.43 21.18
N GLU A 112 -16.33 -9.01 21.79
CA GLU A 112 -16.44 -10.31 22.46
C GLU A 112 -17.39 -10.26 23.68
N ARG A 113 -17.34 -9.18 24.47
CA ARG A 113 -18.26 -8.98 25.59
C ARG A 113 -19.71 -8.82 25.15
N TRP A 114 -19.94 -8.08 24.07
CA TRP A 114 -21.27 -7.93 23.47
C TRP A 114 -21.80 -9.27 22.95
N ARG A 115 -20.98 -10.03 22.21
CA ARG A 115 -21.29 -11.37 21.74
C ARG A 115 -21.68 -12.30 22.90
N GLY A 116 -21.00 -12.21 24.02
CA GLY A 116 -21.28 -12.98 25.25
C GLY A 116 -22.39 -12.41 26.13
N GLY A 117 -23.13 -11.39 25.67
CA GLY A 117 -24.19 -10.74 26.44
C GLY A 117 -23.72 -9.93 27.66
N LYS A 118 -22.43 -9.63 27.76
CA LYS A 118 -21.78 -8.89 28.85
C LYS A 118 -21.63 -7.39 28.59
N LEU A 119 -21.96 -6.92 27.39
CA LEU A 119 -21.98 -5.53 26.97
C LEU A 119 -23.29 -5.26 26.23
N ALA A 120 -23.92 -4.15 26.50
CA ALA A 120 -25.17 -3.74 25.81
C ALA A 120 -24.85 -3.23 24.38
N GLY A 121 -25.74 -3.49 23.42
CA GLY A 121 -25.59 -3.04 22.04
C GLY A 121 -25.35 -1.52 21.90
N PRO A 122 -26.14 -0.65 22.57
CA PRO A 122 -25.92 0.79 22.52
C PRO A 122 -24.52 1.24 22.96
N GLU A 123 -23.94 0.56 23.95
CA GLU A 123 -22.59 0.88 24.43
C GLU A 123 -21.51 0.46 23.39
N LEU A 124 -21.65 -0.70 22.75
CA LEU A 124 -20.77 -1.11 21.65
C LEU A 124 -20.85 -0.12 20.49
N ILE A 125 -22.08 0.28 20.11
CA ILE A 125 -22.31 1.23 19.01
C ILE A 125 -21.63 2.57 19.32
N LYS A 126 -21.79 3.08 20.54
CA LYS A 126 -21.16 4.34 20.96
C LYS A 126 -19.64 4.27 20.83
N ARG A 127 -19.01 3.25 21.41
CA ARG A 127 -17.54 3.07 21.37
C ARG A 127 -17.03 2.83 19.96
N GLY A 128 -17.76 2.07 19.15
CA GLY A 128 -17.43 1.86 17.75
C GLY A 128 -17.45 3.15 16.93
N ARG A 129 -18.47 3.99 17.12
CA ARG A 129 -18.55 5.30 16.45
C ARG A 129 -17.46 6.27 16.90
N GLU A 130 -17.09 6.25 18.18
CA GLU A 130 -15.97 7.03 18.72
C GLU A 130 -14.64 6.58 18.08
N TYR A 131 -14.43 5.28 17.92
CA TYR A 131 -13.25 4.75 17.26
C TYR A 131 -13.20 5.15 15.78
N ILE A 132 -14.30 5.00 15.05
CA ILE A 132 -14.41 5.43 13.65
C ILE A 132 -14.05 6.91 13.50
N GLY A 133 -14.64 7.76 14.36
CA GLY A 133 -14.37 9.20 14.35
C GLY A 133 -12.88 9.50 14.57
N HIS A 134 -12.25 8.80 15.50
CA HIS A 134 -10.83 8.95 15.79
C HIS A 134 -9.95 8.56 14.60
N ILE A 135 -10.23 7.42 13.94
CA ILE A 135 -9.50 6.99 12.75
C ILE A 135 -9.59 8.02 11.62
N TYR A 136 -10.80 8.52 11.34
CA TYR A 136 -10.97 9.55 10.30
C TYR A 136 -10.28 10.87 10.64
N GLU A 137 -10.30 11.31 11.90
CA GLU A 137 -9.61 12.51 12.35
C GLU A 137 -8.08 12.35 12.19
N HIS A 138 -7.55 11.22 12.63
CA HIS A 138 -6.15 10.87 12.51
C HIS A 138 -5.67 10.91 11.03
N MET A 139 -6.25 10.11 10.16
CA MET A 139 -5.93 10.11 8.72
C MET A 139 -6.07 11.50 8.08
N ASN A 140 -7.10 12.28 8.51
CA ASN A 140 -7.31 13.62 7.97
C ASN A 140 -6.21 14.61 8.38
N VAL A 141 -5.66 14.50 9.58
CA VAL A 141 -4.51 15.31 10.02
C VAL A 141 -3.28 14.94 9.21
N GLU A 142 -3.03 13.65 9.00
CA GLU A 142 -1.91 13.19 8.21
C GLU A 142 -1.99 13.66 6.76
N GLU A 143 -3.10 13.43 6.10
CA GLU A 143 -3.28 13.79 4.69
C GLU A 143 -3.28 15.30 4.42
N LYS A 144 -3.77 16.10 5.38
CA LYS A 144 -3.86 17.56 5.18
C LYS A 144 -2.66 18.34 5.71
N VAL A 145 -1.95 17.80 6.71
CA VAL A 145 -0.85 18.51 7.38
C VAL A 145 0.46 17.78 7.23
N ALA A 146 0.55 16.53 7.72
CA ALA A 146 1.82 15.81 7.78
C ALA A 146 2.35 15.41 6.39
N PHE A 147 1.55 14.77 5.55
CA PHE A 147 1.99 14.32 4.24
C PHE A 147 2.44 15.45 3.31
N PRO A 148 1.71 16.59 3.19
CA PRO A 148 2.21 17.74 2.44
C PRO A 148 3.50 18.34 3.02
N HIS A 149 3.68 18.28 4.34
CA HIS A 149 4.92 18.73 4.99
C HIS A 149 6.10 17.81 4.64
N ILE A 150 5.91 16.49 4.70
CA ILE A 150 6.87 15.47 4.30
C ILE A 150 7.32 15.69 2.86
N GLU A 151 6.37 15.79 1.92
CA GLU A 151 6.65 15.96 0.50
C GLU A 151 7.42 17.26 0.19
N LYS A 152 7.27 18.28 1.03
CA LYS A 152 7.98 19.54 0.91
C LYS A 152 9.38 19.51 1.53
N THR A 153 9.56 18.76 2.61
CA THR A 153 10.78 18.76 3.43
C THR A 153 11.81 17.77 2.91
N LEU A 154 11.38 16.55 2.55
CA LEU A 154 12.30 15.51 2.13
C LEU A 154 12.80 15.71 0.70
N SER A 155 14.13 15.69 0.55
CA SER A 155 14.81 15.73 -0.74
C SER A 155 14.81 14.35 -1.41
N VAL A 156 15.18 14.29 -2.69
CA VAL A 156 15.37 13.02 -3.42
C VAL A 156 16.42 12.12 -2.74
N GLN A 157 17.40 12.73 -2.07
CA GLN A 157 18.42 11.98 -1.35
C GLN A 157 17.86 11.34 -0.07
N ASP A 158 17.06 12.09 0.70
CA ASP A 158 16.40 11.57 1.90
C ASP A 158 15.52 10.36 1.56
N TRP A 159 14.77 10.42 0.46
CA TRP A 159 13.95 9.30 0.00
C TRP A 159 14.78 8.08 -0.42
N ARG A 160 15.98 8.26 -0.97
CA ARG A 160 16.88 7.15 -1.30
C ARG A 160 17.43 6.50 -0.03
N GLU A 161 17.85 7.31 0.93
CA GLU A 161 18.34 6.82 2.23
C GLU A 161 17.23 6.06 2.99
N LEU A 162 16.01 6.60 2.99
CA LEU A 162 14.85 5.93 3.58
C LEU A 162 14.55 4.59 2.88
N ALA A 163 14.66 4.53 1.56
CA ALA A 163 14.37 3.31 0.79
C ALA A 163 15.38 2.16 1.04
N GLU A 164 16.51 2.42 1.71
CA GLU A 164 17.47 1.40 2.15
C GLU A 164 17.03 0.72 3.46
N ASP A 165 16.00 1.24 4.14
CA ASP A 165 15.49 0.65 5.38
C ASP A 165 14.42 -0.41 5.07
N ASP A 166 14.69 -1.65 5.46
CA ASP A 166 13.79 -2.81 5.24
C ASP A 166 12.38 -2.60 5.81
N ARG A 167 12.21 -1.71 6.79
CA ARG A 167 10.90 -1.37 7.36
C ARG A 167 9.99 -0.62 6.39
N LEU A 168 10.56 0.02 5.36
CA LEU A 168 9.81 0.67 4.28
C LEU A 168 9.46 -0.26 3.13
N GLU A 169 9.89 -1.52 3.19
CA GLU A 169 9.53 -2.51 2.20
C GLU A 169 8.00 -2.68 2.10
N ALA A 170 7.51 -2.72 0.87
CA ALA A 170 6.08 -2.88 0.63
C ALA A 170 5.62 -4.27 1.05
N VAL A 171 4.70 -4.32 2.00
CA VAL A 171 4.06 -5.57 2.46
C VAL A 171 2.67 -5.66 1.85
N ALA A 172 2.33 -6.82 1.29
CA ALA A 172 1.01 -7.03 0.70
C ALA A 172 -0.08 -6.96 1.77
N ASP A 173 -1.06 -6.07 1.54
CA ASP A 173 -2.24 -5.94 2.39
C ASP A 173 -3.03 -7.25 2.41
N PRO A 174 -3.43 -7.77 3.59
CA PRO A 174 -4.11 -9.05 3.72
C PRO A 174 -5.51 -9.08 3.11
N ILE A 175 -6.11 -7.92 2.85
CA ILE A 175 -7.48 -7.77 2.30
C ILE A 175 -7.43 -7.23 0.87
N PHE A 176 -6.61 -6.22 0.65
CA PHE A 176 -6.53 -5.47 -0.61
C PHE A 176 -5.35 -5.91 -1.48
N GLY A 177 -4.46 -6.76 -0.96
CA GLY A 177 -3.37 -7.35 -1.71
C GLY A 177 -3.82 -8.42 -2.71
N PRO A 178 -2.89 -9.00 -3.46
CA PRO A 178 -3.17 -9.95 -4.55
C PRO A 178 -3.87 -11.23 -4.07
N ARG A 179 -3.73 -11.55 -2.79
CA ARG A 179 -4.37 -12.71 -2.16
C ARG A 179 -4.99 -12.33 -0.84
N VAL A 180 -6.32 -12.40 -0.77
CA VAL A 180 -7.06 -12.26 0.48
C VAL A 180 -6.68 -13.40 1.43
N GLN A 181 -6.18 -13.05 2.61
CA GLN A 181 -5.86 -14.04 3.65
C GLN A 181 -7.14 -14.71 4.17
N ARG A 182 -6.98 -15.96 4.63
CA ARG A 182 -8.14 -16.80 5.03
C ARG A 182 -8.95 -16.18 6.15
N GLU A 183 -8.27 -15.52 7.07
CA GLU A 183 -8.81 -14.88 8.26
C GLU A 183 -9.83 -13.78 7.91
N PHE A 184 -9.66 -13.08 6.79
CA PHE A 184 -10.47 -11.93 6.38
C PHE A 184 -11.48 -12.23 5.27
N ARG A 185 -11.77 -13.49 4.98
CA ARG A 185 -12.67 -13.87 3.85
C ARG A 185 -14.11 -13.43 4.03
N ASN A 186 -14.64 -13.48 5.25
CA ASN A 186 -16.03 -13.11 5.49
C ASN A 186 -16.19 -11.59 5.39
N MET A 187 -15.31 -10.84 5.99
CA MET A 187 -15.25 -9.39 5.89
C MET A 187 -15.11 -8.96 4.41
N THR A 188 -14.15 -9.52 3.67
CA THR A 188 -13.92 -9.17 2.26
C THR A 188 -15.17 -9.48 1.40
N ARG A 189 -15.85 -10.60 1.65
CA ARG A 189 -17.09 -10.93 0.94
C ARG A 189 -18.19 -9.92 1.26
N LYS A 190 -18.31 -9.48 2.50
CA LYS A 190 -19.32 -8.51 2.92
C LYS A 190 -18.96 -7.11 2.42
N LEU A 191 -17.70 -6.72 2.48
CA LEU A 191 -17.18 -5.47 1.90
C LEU A 191 -17.51 -5.37 0.41
N ARG A 192 -17.27 -6.41 -0.37
CA ARG A 192 -17.62 -6.45 -1.80
C ARG A 192 -19.12 -6.35 -2.05
N ARG A 193 -19.97 -6.88 -1.16
CA ARG A 193 -21.44 -6.71 -1.26
C ARG A 193 -21.86 -5.30 -0.90
N SER A 194 -21.36 -4.75 0.21
CA SER A 194 -21.66 -3.40 0.63
C SER A 194 -21.33 -2.39 -0.46
N LEU A 195 -20.16 -2.49 -1.05
CA LEU A 195 -19.73 -1.66 -2.18
C LEU A 195 -20.60 -1.82 -3.44
N ARG A 196 -21.23 -2.98 -3.64
CA ARG A 196 -22.20 -3.19 -4.75
C ARG A 196 -23.57 -2.57 -4.48
N THR A 197 -23.97 -2.52 -3.22
CA THR A 197 -25.30 -2.03 -2.81
C THR A 197 -25.28 -0.55 -2.45
N THR A 198 -24.16 -0.02 -1.99
CA THR A 198 -23.99 1.41 -1.72
C THR A 198 -23.87 2.14 -3.06
N VAL A 199 -25.01 2.65 -3.53
CA VAL A 199 -25.21 3.29 -4.84
C VAL A 199 -24.66 4.72 -4.83
N GLU A 200 -23.54 4.97 -4.23
CA GLU A 200 -22.78 6.18 -4.52
C GLU A 200 -21.79 5.86 -5.63
N ARG A 201 -22.22 6.13 -6.85
CA ARG A 201 -21.50 5.87 -8.11
C ARG A 201 -20.06 6.39 -8.13
N GLY A 202 -19.78 7.46 -7.37
CA GLY A 202 -18.44 8.01 -7.21
C GLY A 202 -17.50 7.02 -6.52
N THR A 203 -17.91 6.48 -5.41
CA THR A 203 -17.11 5.55 -4.58
C THR A 203 -16.80 4.26 -5.33
N MET A 204 -17.74 3.77 -6.15
CA MET A 204 -17.53 2.56 -6.93
C MET A 204 -16.53 2.75 -8.09
N VAL A 205 -16.55 3.93 -8.72
CA VAL A 205 -15.57 4.30 -9.77
C VAL A 205 -14.18 4.51 -9.15
N GLU A 206 -14.10 5.13 -7.97
CA GLU A 206 -12.85 5.26 -7.22
C GLU A 206 -12.29 3.90 -6.80
N TRP A 207 -13.16 3.00 -6.32
CA TRP A 207 -12.77 1.63 -5.96
C TRP A 207 -12.19 0.84 -7.15
N ILE A 208 -12.85 0.89 -8.30
CA ILE A 208 -12.34 0.28 -9.53
C ILE A 208 -10.98 0.89 -9.92
N GLY A 209 -10.81 2.19 -9.67
CA GLY A 209 -9.55 2.88 -9.87
C GLY A 209 -8.44 2.39 -8.93
N ILE A 210 -8.76 2.15 -7.66
CA ILE A 210 -7.84 1.62 -6.64
C ILE A 210 -7.46 0.17 -6.97
N GLU A 211 -8.44 -0.69 -7.29
CA GLU A 211 -8.20 -2.08 -7.67
C GLU A 211 -7.27 -2.17 -8.88
N ALA A 212 -7.51 -1.36 -9.92
CA ALA A 212 -6.65 -1.31 -11.10
C ALA A 212 -5.25 -0.74 -10.80
N LEU A 213 -5.14 0.20 -9.85
CA LEU A 213 -3.85 0.71 -9.41
C LEU A 213 -3.04 -0.37 -8.70
N MET A 214 -3.68 -1.16 -7.83
CA MET A 214 -3.04 -2.28 -7.13
C MET A 214 -2.59 -3.37 -8.09
N GLU A 215 -3.45 -3.79 -9.03
CA GLU A 215 -3.09 -4.73 -10.09
C GLU A 215 -1.91 -4.19 -10.92
N SER A 216 -1.89 -2.88 -11.20
CA SER A 216 -0.77 -2.25 -11.93
C SER A 216 0.53 -2.24 -11.13
N MET A 217 0.46 -2.03 -9.81
CA MET A 217 1.65 -2.09 -8.93
C MET A 217 2.20 -3.52 -8.82
N GLU A 218 1.32 -4.52 -8.75
CA GLU A 218 1.72 -5.93 -8.76
C GLU A 218 2.46 -6.30 -10.06
N VAL A 219 1.93 -5.89 -11.22
CA VAL A 219 2.58 -6.09 -12.52
C VAL A 219 3.96 -5.44 -12.56
N VAL A 220 4.09 -4.22 -12.04
CA VAL A 220 5.39 -3.51 -11.99
C VAL A 220 6.36 -4.19 -11.01
N SER A 221 5.88 -4.64 -9.85
CA SER A 221 6.70 -5.35 -8.86
C SER A 221 7.25 -6.66 -9.43
N MET A 222 6.39 -7.48 -10.04
CA MET A 222 6.81 -8.73 -10.68
C MET A 222 7.83 -8.49 -11.81
N ALA A 223 7.63 -7.43 -12.60
CA ALA A 223 8.56 -7.08 -13.66
C ALA A 223 9.93 -6.64 -13.10
N TYR A 224 9.92 -5.90 -11.99
CA TYR A 224 11.15 -5.48 -11.31
C TYR A 224 11.90 -6.68 -10.72
N GLU A 225 11.21 -7.58 -10.01
CA GLU A 225 11.80 -8.81 -9.47
C GLU A 225 12.40 -9.67 -10.58
N SER A 226 11.66 -9.88 -11.67
CA SER A 226 12.17 -10.63 -12.84
C SER A 226 13.42 -9.98 -13.44
N ALA A 227 13.47 -8.65 -13.54
CA ALA A 227 14.63 -7.94 -14.06
C ALA A 227 15.85 -8.05 -13.13
N VAL A 228 15.65 -8.00 -11.82
CA VAL A 228 16.72 -8.16 -10.82
C VAL A 228 17.26 -9.59 -10.81
N ASP A 229 16.39 -10.58 -10.89
CA ASP A 229 16.79 -11.99 -10.95
C ASP A 229 17.59 -12.28 -12.21
N SER A 230 17.12 -11.85 -13.39
CA SER A 230 17.85 -11.97 -14.65
C SER A 230 19.22 -11.29 -14.57
N ALA A 231 19.31 -10.09 -14.00
CA ALA A 231 20.58 -9.40 -13.83
C ALA A 231 21.54 -10.17 -12.89
N GLY A 232 21.00 -10.76 -11.82
CA GLY A 232 21.76 -11.60 -10.89
C GLY A 232 22.29 -12.88 -11.52
N GLU A 233 21.50 -13.54 -12.34
CA GLU A 233 21.91 -14.74 -13.09
C GLU A 233 23.00 -14.41 -14.12
N HIS A 234 22.81 -13.39 -14.92
CA HIS A 234 23.81 -12.96 -15.89
C HIS A 234 25.13 -12.55 -15.27
N LEU A 235 25.10 -11.93 -14.09
CA LEU A 235 26.32 -11.58 -13.35
C LEU A 235 27.06 -12.85 -12.87
N ARG A 236 26.32 -13.82 -12.33
CA ARG A 236 26.91 -15.11 -11.90
C ARG A 236 27.54 -15.86 -13.08
N ASP A 237 26.84 -15.92 -14.21
CA ASP A 237 27.33 -16.57 -15.43
C ASP A 237 28.56 -15.85 -15.98
N ALA A 238 28.56 -14.52 -16.01
CA ALA A 238 29.73 -13.75 -16.43
C ALA A 238 30.97 -14.01 -15.57
N LEU A 239 30.78 -14.12 -14.23
CA LEU A 239 31.87 -14.43 -13.31
C LEU A 239 32.37 -15.88 -13.48
N ARG A 240 31.44 -16.83 -13.64
CA ARG A 240 31.76 -18.25 -13.85
C ARG A 240 32.51 -18.45 -15.16
N ASP A 241 31.94 -17.98 -16.25
CA ASP A 241 32.52 -18.11 -17.60
C ASP A 241 33.87 -17.41 -17.68
N SER A 242 34.01 -16.22 -17.09
CA SER A 242 35.29 -15.50 -17.06
C SER A 242 36.38 -16.28 -16.33
N LYS A 243 36.02 -16.98 -15.26
CA LYS A 243 36.93 -17.86 -14.51
C LYS A 243 37.34 -19.05 -15.36
N ASP A 244 36.39 -19.73 -15.99
CA ASP A 244 36.64 -20.92 -16.81
C ASP A 244 37.48 -20.56 -18.04
N ILE A 245 37.18 -19.46 -18.73
CA ILE A 245 37.98 -18.97 -19.90
C ILE A 245 39.41 -18.66 -19.48
N PHE A 246 39.61 -18.08 -18.25
CA PHE A 246 40.94 -17.77 -17.75
C PHE A 246 41.78 -19.01 -17.51
N PHE A 247 41.19 -20.09 -17.00
CA PHE A 247 41.90 -21.35 -16.76
C PHE A 247 42.15 -22.16 -18.02
N ASP A 248 41.18 -22.18 -18.96
CA ASP A 248 41.27 -22.98 -20.19
C ASP A 248 42.19 -22.36 -21.25
N THR A 249 42.21 -21.04 -21.36
CA THR A 249 42.95 -20.33 -22.44
C THR A 249 43.60 -19.03 -21.94
N PRO A 250 44.60 -19.12 -21.05
CA PRO A 250 45.14 -17.92 -20.37
C PRO A 250 45.69 -16.83 -21.29
N VAL A 251 46.28 -17.21 -22.42
CA VAL A 251 46.86 -16.26 -23.40
C VAL A 251 45.77 -15.45 -24.14
N LEU A 252 44.62 -16.05 -24.41
CA LEU A 252 43.51 -15.42 -25.13
C LEU A 252 42.40 -14.97 -24.18
N ALA A 253 42.54 -15.20 -22.87
CA ALA A 253 41.54 -14.92 -21.88
C ALA A 253 41.00 -13.47 -21.93
N PRO A 254 41.80 -12.40 -22.04
CA PRO A 254 41.26 -11.03 -22.06
C PRO A 254 40.29 -10.80 -23.23
N VAL A 255 40.58 -11.31 -24.40
CA VAL A 255 39.72 -11.14 -25.59
C VAL A 255 38.46 -11.99 -25.49
N ARG A 256 38.59 -13.24 -25.03
CA ARG A 256 37.45 -14.14 -24.87
C ARG A 256 36.50 -13.73 -23.75
N VAL A 257 37.03 -13.26 -22.61
CA VAL A 257 36.24 -12.72 -21.53
C VAL A 257 35.48 -11.47 -21.97
N ALA A 258 36.14 -10.55 -22.71
CA ALA A 258 35.48 -9.35 -23.21
C ALA A 258 34.34 -9.71 -24.19
N ALA A 259 34.58 -10.67 -25.11
CA ALA A 259 33.56 -11.14 -26.08
C ALA A 259 32.38 -11.83 -25.35
N ASN A 260 32.67 -12.70 -24.38
CA ASN A 260 31.62 -13.38 -23.61
C ASN A 260 30.78 -12.39 -22.77
N ASN A 261 31.42 -11.46 -22.09
CA ASN A 261 30.72 -10.43 -21.30
C ASN A 261 29.88 -9.52 -22.19
N ALA A 262 30.35 -9.17 -23.41
CA ALA A 262 29.54 -8.42 -24.38
C ALA A 262 28.30 -9.22 -24.80
N ARG A 263 28.44 -10.53 -25.04
CA ARG A 263 27.33 -11.42 -25.42
C ARG A 263 26.31 -11.50 -24.26
N LEU A 264 26.74 -11.72 -23.02
CA LEU A 264 25.89 -11.80 -21.84
C LEU A 264 25.17 -10.45 -21.58
N THR A 265 25.86 -9.33 -21.78
CA THR A 265 25.24 -8.00 -21.68
C THR A 265 24.14 -7.80 -22.72
N LEU A 266 24.36 -8.25 -23.97
CA LEU A 266 23.33 -8.16 -25.02
C LEU A 266 22.14 -9.09 -24.73
N SER A 267 22.36 -10.27 -24.15
CA SER A 267 21.29 -11.17 -23.69
C SER A 267 20.46 -10.52 -22.60
N LEU A 268 21.10 -9.98 -21.56
CA LEU A 268 20.42 -9.27 -20.49
C LEU A 268 19.57 -8.08 -21.00
N LEU A 269 20.12 -7.29 -21.92
CA LEU A 269 19.37 -6.18 -22.53
C LEU A 269 18.15 -6.67 -23.32
N GLY A 270 18.27 -7.86 -23.97
CA GLY A 270 17.14 -8.52 -24.62
C GLY A 270 16.04 -8.90 -23.63
N GLU A 271 16.40 -9.57 -22.55
CA GLU A 271 15.47 -10.00 -21.49
C GLU A 271 14.78 -8.82 -20.82
N VAL A 272 15.53 -7.80 -20.41
CA VAL A 272 14.95 -6.58 -19.81
C VAL A 272 13.98 -5.87 -20.78
N ARG A 273 14.30 -5.88 -22.08
CA ARG A 273 13.39 -5.34 -23.10
C ARG A 273 12.11 -6.16 -23.22
N ASP A 274 12.19 -7.47 -23.14
CA ASP A 274 11.02 -8.35 -23.25
C ASP A 274 10.15 -8.25 -21.97
N ILE A 275 10.75 -8.24 -20.78
CA ILE A 275 10.07 -7.95 -19.52
C ILE A 275 9.34 -6.60 -19.60
N SER A 276 10.00 -5.55 -20.09
CA SER A 276 9.40 -4.23 -20.23
C SER A 276 8.20 -4.23 -21.20
N ARG A 277 8.29 -4.99 -22.30
CA ARG A 277 7.18 -5.11 -23.27
C ARG A 277 5.98 -5.85 -22.70
N GLU A 278 6.22 -6.94 -21.96
CA GLU A 278 5.16 -7.67 -21.26
C GLU A 278 4.51 -6.80 -20.19
N THR A 279 5.30 -6.10 -19.39
CA THR A 279 4.81 -5.16 -18.39
C THR A 279 3.89 -4.10 -19.01
N VAL A 280 4.26 -3.49 -20.13
CA VAL A 280 3.43 -2.51 -20.84
C VAL A 280 2.12 -3.13 -21.34
N LYS A 281 2.15 -4.38 -21.84
CA LYS A 281 0.94 -5.09 -22.28
C LYS A 281 0.01 -5.38 -21.11
N ASP A 282 0.56 -5.84 -19.98
CA ASP A 282 -0.22 -6.16 -18.80
C ASP A 282 -0.83 -4.91 -18.17
N LEU A 283 -0.08 -3.81 -18.07
CA LEU A 283 -0.61 -2.52 -17.64
C LEU A 283 -1.72 -2.00 -18.56
N SER A 284 -1.56 -2.19 -19.88
CA SER A 284 -2.59 -1.82 -20.85
C SER A 284 -3.87 -2.65 -20.67
N ARG A 285 -3.72 -3.97 -20.41
CA ARG A 285 -4.85 -4.87 -20.12
C ARG A 285 -5.59 -4.45 -18.84
N VAL A 286 -4.86 -4.23 -17.74
CA VAL A 286 -5.44 -3.75 -16.46
C VAL A 286 -6.22 -2.45 -16.66
N ASN A 287 -5.66 -1.49 -17.39
CA ASN A 287 -6.35 -0.24 -17.66
C ASN A 287 -7.60 -0.42 -18.55
N GLN A 288 -7.55 -1.33 -19.50
CA GLN A 288 -8.70 -1.62 -20.37
C GLN A 288 -9.84 -2.31 -19.60
N GLU A 289 -9.52 -3.28 -18.76
CA GLU A 289 -10.47 -3.94 -17.86
C GLU A 289 -11.09 -2.94 -16.88
N ARG A 290 -10.30 -2.01 -16.34
CA ARG A 290 -10.80 -0.91 -15.52
C ARG A 290 -11.83 -0.07 -16.25
N LEU A 291 -11.53 0.36 -17.48
CA LEU A 291 -12.45 1.17 -18.30
C LEU A 291 -13.75 0.42 -18.61
N ASP A 292 -13.67 -0.88 -18.87
CA ASP A 292 -14.83 -1.71 -19.13
C ASP A 292 -15.69 -1.90 -17.87
N ARG A 293 -15.07 -2.09 -16.71
CA ARG A 293 -15.78 -2.14 -15.40
C ARG A 293 -16.48 -0.82 -15.10
N VAL A 294 -15.85 0.33 -15.33
CA VAL A 294 -16.46 1.66 -15.16
C VAL A 294 -17.68 1.82 -16.10
N ARG A 295 -17.53 1.47 -17.37
CA ARG A 295 -18.64 1.52 -18.35
C ARG A 295 -19.83 0.64 -17.96
N LEU A 296 -19.58 -0.56 -17.42
CA LEU A 296 -20.63 -1.46 -16.92
C LEU A 296 -21.38 -0.84 -15.74
N VAL A 297 -20.67 -0.21 -14.80
CA VAL A 297 -21.29 0.50 -13.67
C VAL A 297 -22.16 1.64 -14.15
N GLU A 298 -21.66 2.47 -15.06
CA GLU A 298 -22.42 3.57 -15.64
C GLU A 298 -23.66 3.10 -16.43
N LYS A 299 -23.55 2.01 -17.19
CA LYS A 299 -24.66 1.44 -17.95
C LYS A 299 -25.74 0.87 -17.05
N ASN A 300 -25.36 0.17 -15.99
CA ASN A 300 -26.33 -0.41 -15.03
C ASN A 300 -27.03 0.66 -14.20
N SER A 301 -26.42 1.82 -14.06
CA SER A 301 -26.95 2.96 -13.34
C SER A 301 -27.96 3.81 -14.14
N ARG A 302 -28.01 3.64 -15.45
CA ARG A 302 -28.96 4.34 -16.36
C ARG A 302 -30.21 3.50 -16.64
N ARG A 303 -30.31 2.29 -16.08
CA ARG A 303 -31.55 1.49 -16.16
C ARG A 303 -32.49 1.94 -15.04
N PRO A 304 -33.74 2.34 -15.36
CA PRO A 304 -34.73 2.78 -14.38
C PRO A 304 -35.12 1.67 -13.42
#